data_dbf81662acc00f93577833a7a3d04228
#
_entry.id   dbf81662acc00f93577833a7a3d04228
#
_cell.length_a   1.000
_cell.length_b   1.000
_cell.length_c   1.000
_cell.angle_alpha   90.00
_cell.angle_beta   90.00
_cell.angle_gamma   90.00
#
_symmetry.space_group_name_H-M   'P 1'
#
loop_
_entity.id
_entity.type
_entity.pdbx_description
1 polymer ?
#
loop_
_entity_poly.entity_id
_entity_poly.type
_entity_poly.pdbx_seq_one_letter_code
_entity_poly.pdbx_strand_id
1 'polypeptide(L)'
;MAVDFSQHGHVGRITLDNPPANSYDLEVMTEFSRAVDEAIDSGSRAVVVASASERFFSAGADVKRFLEGDVEANMEMIRVSQAAFRRMAAADAVFIAHINGHALGGGLELALACDIRLANRGSYRLGTPEVTLGLLPGNGGTQRLTRLLGRSRAMELLLTGRSFSPEDAHAWGLVAELYDPAEADDRVRAYALRFATGASLAAAAIKRAVHEGAEMSLADGLALEAELIERLFSSQDAREGLHAFVEKRDPEFVGA
;
A
#
# COMPACT_ATOMS: atom_id res chain seq x y z
N MET A 1 -2.26 -6.59 -20.93
CA MET A 1 -1.42 -6.21 -19.77
C MET A 1 -2.11 -6.74 -18.54
N ALA A 2 -1.34 -7.30 -17.64
CA ALA A 2 -1.85 -7.83 -16.37
C ALA A 2 -1.98 -6.73 -15.29
N VAL A 3 -1.40 -5.55 -15.53
CA VAL A 3 -1.48 -4.38 -14.65
C VAL A 3 -1.76 -3.14 -15.49
N ASP A 4 -2.78 -2.39 -15.11
CA ASP A 4 -3.19 -1.15 -15.78
C ASP A 4 -3.14 0.04 -14.81
N PHE A 5 -2.80 1.22 -15.34
CA PHE A 5 -2.87 2.49 -14.61
C PHE A 5 -3.85 3.43 -15.27
N SER A 6 -4.71 4.03 -14.46
CA SER A 6 -5.62 5.10 -14.87
C SER A 6 -5.64 6.21 -13.84
N GLN A 7 -6.03 7.43 -14.26
CA GLN A 7 -6.09 8.60 -13.37
C GLN A 7 -7.38 9.39 -13.60
N HIS A 8 -8.00 9.83 -12.50
CA HIS A 8 -9.12 10.75 -12.49
C HIS A 8 -8.87 11.92 -11.53
N GLY A 9 -8.61 13.11 -12.06
CA GLY A 9 -8.13 14.25 -11.28
C GLY A 9 -6.77 13.90 -10.64
N HIS A 10 -6.65 14.00 -9.33
CA HIS A 10 -5.46 13.64 -8.58
C HIS A 10 -5.53 12.25 -7.91
N VAL A 11 -6.49 11.41 -8.30
CA VAL A 11 -6.58 10.02 -7.86
C VAL A 11 -6.13 9.11 -8.97
N GLY A 12 -5.01 8.41 -8.74
CA GLY A 12 -4.53 7.30 -9.57
C GLY A 12 -5.18 5.98 -9.16
N ARG A 13 -5.28 5.04 -10.09
CA ARG A 13 -5.70 3.66 -9.84
C ARG A 13 -4.78 2.71 -10.58
N ILE A 14 -4.15 1.80 -9.84
CA ILE A 14 -3.41 0.65 -10.39
C ILE A 14 -4.34 -0.56 -10.23
N THR A 15 -4.69 -1.19 -11.35
CA THR A 15 -5.59 -2.34 -11.37
C THR A 15 -4.83 -3.61 -11.73
N LEU A 16 -4.89 -4.61 -10.84
CA LEU A 16 -4.38 -5.96 -11.10
C LEU A 16 -5.43 -6.77 -11.84
N ASP A 17 -5.11 -7.27 -13.04
CA ASP A 17 -6.00 -8.08 -13.88
C ASP A 17 -5.22 -9.21 -14.58
N ASN A 18 -4.76 -10.17 -13.78
CA ASN A 18 -4.06 -11.38 -14.24
C ASN A 18 -4.82 -12.65 -13.80
N PRO A 19 -5.90 -13.01 -14.51
CA PRO A 19 -6.69 -14.19 -14.16
C PRO A 19 -5.87 -15.49 -14.23
N PRO A 20 -6.22 -16.52 -13.42
CA PRO A 20 -7.44 -16.57 -12.60
C PRO A 20 -7.30 -15.98 -11.21
N ALA A 21 -6.10 -15.71 -10.72
CA ALA A 21 -5.87 -15.44 -9.28
C ALA A 21 -4.99 -14.20 -9.00
N ASN A 22 -4.71 -13.39 -10.03
CA ASN A 22 -3.75 -12.29 -9.93
C ASN A 22 -2.41 -12.74 -9.33
N SER A 23 -1.97 -13.96 -9.70
CA SER A 23 -0.61 -14.40 -9.42
C SER A 23 0.36 -13.62 -10.27
N TYR A 24 1.56 -13.41 -9.77
CA TYR A 24 2.55 -12.64 -10.51
C TYR A 24 3.86 -13.40 -10.71
N ASP A 25 4.53 -13.10 -11.78
CA ASP A 25 5.89 -13.45 -12.14
C ASP A 25 6.70 -12.16 -12.38
N LEU A 26 7.90 -12.31 -12.95
CA LEU A 26 8.76 -11.14 -13.25
C LEU A 26 8.09 -10.17 -14.24
N GLU A 27 7.36 -10.67 -15.25
CA GLU A 27 6.70 -9.84 -16.24
C GLU A 27 5.60 -8.99 -15.61
N VAL A 28 4.71 -9.61 -14.82
CA VAL A 28 3.63 -8.91 -14.10
C VAL A 28 4.19 -7.91 -13.10
N MET A 29 5.26 -8.25 -12.37
CA MET A 29 5.89 -7.31 -11.44
C MET A 29 6.63 -6.18 -12.15
N THR A 30 7.12 -6.39 -13.36
CA THR A 30 7.67 -5.33 -14.20
C THR A 30 6.57 -4.38 -14.68
N GLU A 31 5.40 -4.91 -15.08
CA GLU A 31 4.22 -4.09 -15.41
C GLU A 31 3.74 -3.29 -14.19
N PHE A 32 3.68 -3.92 -12.99
CA PHE A 32 3.33 -3.23 -11.75
C PHE A 32 4.32 -2.11 -11.42
N SER A 33 5.61 -2.39 -11.56
CA SER A 33 6.69 -1.42 -11.36
C SER A 33 6.52 -0.19 -12.26
N ARG A 34 6.20 -0.40 -13.55
CA ARG A 34 5.90 0.67 -14.51
C ARG A 34 4.65 1.45 -14.12
N ALA A 35 3.58 0.77 -13.72
CA ALA A 35 2.35 1.43 -13.28
C ALA A 35 2.56 2.29 -12.02
N VAL A 36 3.47 1.89 -11.12
CA VAL A 36 3.89 2.73 -9.98
C VAL A 36 4.60 3.99 -10.46
N ASP A 37 5.53 3.87 -11.41
CA ASP A 37 6.23 5.03 -11.97
C ASP A 37 5.25 5.97 -12.69
N GLU A 38 4.35 5.45 -13.52
CA GLU A 38 3.29 6.23 -14.17
C GLU A 38 2.40 6.96 -13.16
N ALA A 39 2.04 6.31 -12.05
CA ALA A 39 1.24 6.92 -10.98
C ALA A 39 1.97 8.07 -10.29
N ILE A 40 3.27 7.94 -10.06
CA ILE A 40 4.11 8.99 -9.46
C ILE A 40 4.27 10.17 -10.45
N ASP A 41 4.63 9.86 -11.71
CA ASP A 41 4.89 10.87 -12.73
C ASP A 41 3.62 11.63 -13.17
N SER A 42 2.44 11.02 -13.01
CA SER A 42 1.15 11.66 -13.31
C SER A 42 0.77 12.78 -12.35
N GLY A 43 1.49 12.95 -11.23
CA GLY A 43 1.14 13.89 -10.17
C GLY A 43 -0.08 13.46 -9.36
N SER A 44 -0.39 12.15 -9.32
CA SER A 44 -1.42 11.62 -8.42
C SER A 44 -1.05 11.91 -6.97
N ARG A 45 -2.02 12.40 -6.18
CA ARG A 45 -1.87 12.65 -4.74
C ARG A 45 -2.32 11.46 -3.89
N ALA A 46 -3.19 10.63 -4.44
CA ALA A 46 -3.60 9.34 -3.88
C ALA A 46 -3.61 8.29 -4.98
N VAL A 47 -3.18 7.06 -4.69
CA VAL A 47 -3.17 5.94 -5.64
C VAL A 47 -3.85 4.74 -5.01
N VAL A 48 -4.92 4.26 -5.61
CA VAL A 48 -5.61 3.05 -5.19
C VAL A 48 -5.03 1.86 -5.95
N VAL A 49 -4.48 0.89 -5.24
CA VAL A 49 -4.10 -0.42 -5.79
C VAL A 49 -5.26 -1.38 -5.56
N ALA A 50 -5.86 -1.87 -6.62
CA ALA A 50 -7.07 -2.68 -6.60
C ALA A 50 -6.98 -3.84 -7.58
N SER A 51 -7.93 -4.78 -7.49
CA SER A 51 -8.04 -5.93 -8.35
C SER A 51 -9.31 -5.87 -9.20
N ALA A 52 -9.23 -6.31 -10.45
CA ALA A 52 -10.40 -6.56 -11.30
C ALA A 52 -11.10 -7.88 -10.96
N SER A 53 -10.44 -8.80 -10.25
CA SER A 53 -11.03 -10.06 -9.81
C SER A 53 -11.88 -9.87 -8.56
N GLU A 54 -13.09 -10.40 -8.56
CA GLU A 54 -13.96 -10.42 -7.37
C GLU A 54 -13.47 -11.40 -6.27
N ARG A 55 -12.65 -12.39 -6.66
CA ARG A 55 -12.21 -13.46 -5.77
C ARG A 55 -10.83 -13.21 -5.17
N PHE A 56 -9.93 -12.60 -5.91
CA PHE A 56 -8.55 -12.42 -5.51
C PHE A 56 -8.12 -10.96 -5.63
N PHE A 57 -7.60 -10.41 -4.56
CA PHE A 57 -6.72 -9.25 -4.67
C PHE A 57 -5.43 -9.68 -5.37
N SER A 58 -4.70 -10.65 -4.79
CA SER A 58 -3.61 -11.38 -5.43
C SER A 58 -3.26 -12.63 -4.64
N ALA A 59 -3.03 -13.75 -5.34
CA ALA A 59 -2.54 -14.99 -4.74
C ALA A 59 -1.01 -15.00 -4.50
N GLY A 60 -0.32 -13.91 -4.85
CA GLY A 60 1.14 -13.80 -4.72
C GLY A 60 1.89 -14.35 -5.93
N ALA A 61 3.14 -14.74 -5.72
CA ALA A 61 4.00 -15.25 -6.79
C ALA A 61 3.46 -16.56 -7.39
N ASP A 62 3.62 -16.72 -8.71
CA ASP A 62 3.29 -17.96 -9.39
C ASP A 62 4.30 -19.05 -9.02
N VAL A 63 3.86 -20.00 -8.19
CA VAL A 63 4.70 -21.11 -7.68
C VAL A 63 5.25 -21.97 -8.83
N LYS A 64 4.52 -22.11 -9.96
CA LYS A 64 5.01 -22.86 -11.11
C LYS A 64 6.21 -22.16 -11.75
N ARG A 65 6.15 -20.83 -11.86
CA ARG A 65 7.27 -20.04 -12.34
C ARG A 65 8.48 -20.12 -11.41
N PHE A 66 8.27 -20.19 -10.09
CA PHE A 66 9.37 -20.42 -9.14
C PHE A 66 10.05 -21.79 -9.34
N LEU A 67 9.28 -22.84 -9.66
CA LEU A 67 9.82 -24.16 -9.93
C LEU A 67 10.58 -24.23 -11.27
N GLU A 68 10.14 -23.48 -12.28
CA GLU A 68 10.76 -23.44 -13.60
C GLU A 68 12.01 -22.54 -13.63
N GLY A 69 12.04 -21.52 -12.78
CA GLY A 69 13.15 -20.56 -12.68
C GLY A 69 14.32 -21.09 -11.85
N ASP A 70 15.50 -20.58 -12.14
CA ASP A 70 16.64 -20.73 -11.25
C ASP A 70 16.61 -19.67 -10.12
N VAL A 71 17.58 -19.77 -9.21
CA VAL A 71 17.68 -18.83 -8.07
C VAL A 71 17.82 -17.38 -8.53
N GLU A 72 18.58 -17.11 -9.60
CA GLU A 72 18.81 -15.76 -10.10
C GLU A 72 17.53 -15.14 -10.68
N ALA A 73 16.80 -15.89 -11.49
CA ALA A 73 15.52 -15.44 -12.05
C ALA A 73 14.48 -15.15 -10.95
N ASN A 74 14.40 -16.03 -9.94
CA ASN A 74 13.51 -15.84 -8.80
C ASN A 74 13.89 -14.61 -7.97
N MET A 75 15.20 -14.40 -7.75
CA MET A 75 15.71 -13.22 -7.04
C MET A 75 15.52 -11.93 -7.83
N GLU A 76 15.55 -11.96 -9.16
CA GLU A 76 15.28 -10.78 -10.00
C GLU A 76 13.83 -10.29 -9.80
N MET A 77 12.86 -11.20 -9.82
CA MET A 77 11.46 -10.86 -9.53
C MET A 77 11.31 -10.21 -8.15
N ILE A 78 12.01 -10.74 -7.12
CA ILE A 78 12.00 -10.16 -5.77
C ILE A 78 12.62 -8.76 -5.79
N ARG A 79 13.74 -8.57 -6.48
CA ARG A 79 14.42 -7.25 -6.60
C ARG A 79 13.50 -6.20 -7.25
N VAL A 80 12.83 -6.56 -8.36
CA VAL A 80 11.87 -5.69 -9.05
C VAL A 80 10.71 -5.33 -8.13
N SER A 81 10.12 -6.32 -7.45
CA SER A 81 9.02 -6.10 -6.50
C SER A 81 9.42 -5.16 -5.35
N GLN A 82 10.54 -5.46 -4.69
CA GLN A 82 11.04 -4.64 -3.58
C GLN A 82 11.41 -3.22 -4.03
N ALA A 83 11.92 -3.05 -5.26
CA ALA A 83 12.23 -1.74 -5.82
C ALA A 83 10.95 -0.92 -6.03
N ALA A 84 9.89 -1.51 -6.60
CA ALA A 84 8.58 -0.88 -6.75
C ALA A 84 8.00 -0.46 -5.38
N PHE A 85 8.04 -1.36 -4.40
CA PHE A 85 7.53 -1.09 -3.05
C PHE A 85 8.31 0.01 -2.30
N ARG A 86 9.62 0.12 -2.53
CA ARG A 86 10.42 1.25 -2.01
C ARG A 86 10.02 2.58 -2.65
N ARG A 87 9.76 2.60 -3.97
CA ARG A 87 9.28 3.83 -4.64
C ARG A 87 7.91 4.24 -4.14
N MET A 88 6.98 3.29 -3.93
CA MET A 88 5.68 3.59 -3.31
C MET A 88 5.85 4.24 -1.93
N ALA A 89 6.76 3.72 -1.09
CA ALA A 89 7.02 4.28 0.24
C ALA A 89 7.65 5.68 0.18
N ALA A 90 8.52 5.94 -0.80
CA ALA A 90 9.23 7.22 -0.97
C ALA A 90 8.42 8.29 -1.71
N ALA A 91 7.33 7.92 -2.40
CA ALA A 91 6.52 8.85 -3.19
C ALA A 91 5.69 9.78 -2.29
N ASP A 92 5.44 10.99 -2.77
CA ASP A 92 4.56 11.96 -2.10
C ASP A 92 3.08 11.51 -2.10
N ALA A 93 2.69 10.70 -3.08
CA ALA A 93 1.34 10.14 -3.16
C ALA A 93 1.06 9.11 -2.05
N VAL A 94 -0.16 9.12 -1.53
CA VAL A 94 -0.65 8.10 -0.56
C VAL A 94 -1.14 6.87 -1.32
N PHE A 95 -0.48 5.73 -1.13
CA PHE A 95 -0.88 4.45 -1.71
C PHE A 95 -1.86 3.72 -0.81
N ILE A 96 -3.00 3.31 -1.37
CA ILE A 96 -4.11 2.68 -0.67
C ILE A 96 -4.39 1.32 -1.31
N ALA A 97 -4.22 0.22 -0.57
CA ALA A 97 -4.66 -1.09 -1.04
C ALA A 97 -6.16 -1.26 -0.81
N HIS A 98 -6.92 -1.59 -1.85
CA HIS A 98 -8.30 -2.04 -1.77
C HIS A 98 -8.35 -3.56 -1.87
N ILE A 99 -8.42 -4.24 -0.73
CA ILE A 99 -8.42 -5.70 -0.63
C ILE A 99 -9.86 -6.19 -0.76
N ASN A 100 -10.24 -6.59 -1.97
CA ASN A 100 -11.60 -7.05 -2.29
C ASN A 100 -11.73 -8.59 -2.34
N GLY A 101 -10.63 -9.33 -2.11
CA GLY A 101 -10.59 -10.78 -2.19
C GLY A 101 -9.33 -11.34 -1.53
N HIS A 102 -9.03 -12.62 -1.79
CA HIS A 102 -7.86 -13.28 -1.22
C HIS A 102 -6.57 -12.47 -1.50
N ALA A 103 -5.80 -12.20 -0.44
CA ALA A 103 -4.47 -11.61 -0.50
C ALA A 103 -3.49 -12.55 0.21
N LEU A 104 -2.76 -13.35 -0.57
CA LEU A 104 -1.92 -14.43 -0.05
C LEU A 104 -0.46 -14.25 -0.49
N GLY A 105 0.45 -14.63 0.38
CA GLY A 105 1.88 -14.51 0.11
C GLY A 105 2.28 -13.11 -0.31
N GLY A 106 3.02 -13.01 -1.40
CA GLY A 106 3.41 -11.74 -1.98
C GLY A 106 2.24 -10.81 -2.34
N GLY A 107 1.01 -11.32 -2.50
CA GLY A 107 -0.19 -10.50 -2.67
C GLY A 107 -0.54 -9.73 -1.39
N LEU A 108 -0.37 -10.35 -0.22
CA LEU A 108 -0.48 -9.62 1.05
C LEU A 108 0.70 -8.67 1.23
N GLU A 109 1.92 -9.07 0.83
CA GLU A 109 3.10 -8.21 0.91
C GLU A 109 2.96 -6.92 0.08
N LEU A 110 2.32 -7.01 -1.10
CA LEU A 110 1.96 -5.85 -1.92
C LEU A 110 0.99 -4.93 -1.18
N ALA A 111 -0.07 -5.50 -0.57
CA ALA A 111 -1.00 -4.71 0.24
C ALA A 111 -0.31 -4.07 1.46
N LEU A 112 0.64 -4.77 2.10
CA LEU A 112 1.44 -4.25 3.20
C LEU A 112 2.43 -3.15 2.78
N ALA A 113 2.80 -3.09 1.52
CA ALA A 113 3.66 -2.04 0.97
C ALA A 113 2.91 -0.73 0.71
N CYS A 114 1.58 -0.76 0.63
CA CYS A 114 0.76 0.44 0.60
C CYS A 114 0.73 1.13 1.98
N ASP A 115 0.51 2.44 2.00
CA ASP A 115 0.42 3.21 3.24
C ASP A 115 -0.83 2.81 4.05
N ILE A 116 -1.96 2.64 3.38
CA ILE A 116 -3.26 2.32 3.98
C ILE A 116 -3.84 1.06 3.32
N ARG A 117 -4.51 0.24 4.10
CA ARG A 117 -5.26 -0.95 3.63
C ARG A 117 -6.71 -0.80 4.02
N LEU A 118 -7.57 -0.86 3.01
CA LEU A 118 -9.03 -0.92 3.11
C LEU A 118 -9.46 -2.28 2.59
N ALA A 119 -10.46 -2.90 3.18
CA ALA A 119 -10.87 -4.23 2.77
C ALA A 119 -12.40 -4.37 2.69
N ASN A 120 -12.85 -5.29 1.86
CA ASN A 120 -14.25 -5.70 1.85
C ASN A 120 -14.52 -6.71 2.97
N ARG A 121 -15.74 -6.74 3.49
CA ARG A 121 -16.21 -7.89 4.26
C ARG A 121 -16.36 -9.10 3.34
N GLY A 122 -16.08 -10.31 3.85
CA GLY A 122 -16.26 -11.51 3.05
C GLY A 122 -15.53 -12.74 3.57
N SER A 123 -15.80 -13.88 2.92
CA SER A 123 -15.26 -15.18 3.34
C SER A 123 -13.88 -15.48 2.74
N TYR A 124 -13.14 -14.49 2.30
CA TYR A 124 -11.79 -14.64 1.76
C TYR A 124 -10.72 -14.63 2.86
N ARG A 125 -9.48 -14.88 2.49
CA ARG A 125 -8.37 -15.05 3.41
C ARG A 125 -7.18 -14.16 3.07
N LEU A 126 -6.53 -13.69 4.12
CA LEU A 126 -5.28 -12.96 4.11
C LEU A 126 -4.21 -13.84 4.78
N GLY A 127 -2.96 -13.77 4.33
CA GLY A 127 -1.89 -14.53 4.98
C GLY A 127 -0.62 -14.63 4.16
N THR A 128 0.43 -15.13 4.81
CA THR A 128 1.76 -15.37 4.22
C THR A 128 2.12 -16.85 4.41
N PRO A 129 1.64 -17.75 3.50
CA PRO A 129 1.79 -19.19 3.66
C PRO A 129 3.15 -19.74 3.21
N GLU A 130 4.13 -18.90 2.88
CA GLU A 130 5.42 -19.27 2.28
C GLU A 130 6.18 -20.35 3.06
N VAL A 131 6.03 -20.39 4.37
CA VAL A 131 6.66 -21.43 5.23
C VAL A 131 6.22 -22.84 4.85
N THR A 132 4.99 -23.02 4.34
CA THR A 132 4.48 -24.31 3.87
C THR A 132 5.14 -24.80 2.59
N LEU A 133 5.83 -23.89 1.90
CA LEU A 133 6.64 -24.17 0.70
C LEU A 133 8.16 -24.25 1.03
N GLY A 134 8.54 -24.18 2.30
CA GLY A 134 9.95 -24.11 2.71
C GLY A 134 10.60 -22.76 2.42
N LEU A 135 9.79 -21.71 2.24
CA LEU A 135 10.23 -20.34 1.94
C LEU A 135 9.82 -19.39 3.06
N LEU A 136 10.26 -18.15 2.96
CA LEU A 136 9.78 -17.03 3.76
C LEU A 136 9.19 -15.95 2.84
N PRO A 137 8.32 -15.05 3.34
CA PRO A 137 7.85 -13.87 2.60
C PRO A 137 9.03 -13.00 2.15
N GLY A 138 9.26 -12.94 0.83
CA GLY A 138 10.46 -12.33 0.24
C GLY A 138 10.34 -10.83 -0.06
N ASN A 139 9.11 -10.29 -0.03
CA ASN A 139 8.83 -8.91 -0.44
C ASN A 139 8.54 -7.97 0.74
N GLY A 140 8.99 -8.35 1.94
CA GLY A 140 8.94 -7.53 3.15
C GLY A 140 7.86 -7.95 4.15
N GLY A 141 7.18 -9.07 3.96
CA GLY A 141 6.14 -9.56 4.88
C GLY A 141 6.67 -9.77 6.30
N THR A 142 7.85 -10.37 6.46
CA THR A 142 8.48 -10.56 7.77
C THR A 142 8.70 -9.22 8.50
N GLN A 143 9.07 -8.19 7.76
CA GLN A 143 9.41 -6.88 8.32
C GLN A 143 8.16 -6.05 8.60
N ARG A 144 7.25 -5.95 7.61
CA ARG A 144 6.05 -5.12 7.73
C ARG A 144 5.03 -5.69 8.71
N LEU A 145 4.77 -7.02 8.69
CA LEU A 145 3.87 -7.64 9.67
C LEU A 145 4.38 -7.46 11.10
N THR A 146 5.69 -7.59 11.32
CA THR A 146 6.28 -7.39 12.65
C THR A 146 6.11 -5.97 13.16
N ARG A 147 6.27 -4.97 12.29
CA ARG A 147 6.09 -3.55 12.65
C ARG A 147 4.62 -3.18 12.89
N LEU A 148 3.71 -3.79 12.15
CA LEU A 148 2.26 -3.50 12.24
C LEU A 148 1.58 -4.26 13.38
N LEU A 149 1.91 -5.54 13.60
CA LEU A 149 1.20 -6.42 14.53
C LEU A 149 1.99 -6.73 15.81
N GLY A 150 3.24 -6.28 15.87
CA GLY A 150 4.17 -6.67 16.93
C GLY A 150 4.74 -8.08 16.74
N ARG A 151 5.89 -8.33 17.39
CA ARG A 151 6.69 -9.55 17.21
C ARG A 151 5.90 -10.83 17.47
N SER A 152 5.10 -10.89 18.54
CA SER A 152 4.45 -12.13 18.96
C SER A 152 3.44 -12.63 17.93
N ARG A 153 2.54 -11.76 17.47
CA ARG A 153 1.54 -12.14 16.47
C ARG A 153 2.17 -12.38 15.10
N ALA A 154 3.12 -11.54 14.69
CA ALA A 154 3.82 -11.75 13.43
C ALA A 154 4.56 -13.10 13.40
N MET A 155 5.28 -13.48 14.46
CA MET A 155 5.95 -14.79 14.56
C MET A 155 4.96 -15.94 14.46
N GLU A 156 3.84 -15.88 15.14
CA GLU A 156 2.81 -16.92 15.07
C GLU A 156 2.28 -17.08 13.64
N LEU A 157 1.88 -15.98 12.97
CA LEU A 157 1.37 -16.01 11.60
C LEU A 157 2.41 -16.51 10.59
N LEU A 158 3.63 -16.00 10.67
CA LEU A 158 4.72 -16.33 9.73
C LEU A 158 5.20 -17.79 9.89
N LEU A 159 5.33 -18.29 11.12
CA LEU A 159 5.84 -19.65 11.37
C LEU A 159 4.79 -20.73 11.12
N THR A 160 3.50 -20.41 11.31
CA THR A 160 2.43 -21.36 11.01
C THR A 160 1.95 -21.29 9.57
N GLY A 161 2.16 -20.17 8.88
CA GLY A 161 1.62 -19.91 7.54
C GLY A 161 0.09 -19.86 7.52
N ARG A 162 -0.58 -19.81 8.69
CA ARG A 162 -2.04 -19.77 8.74
C ARG A 162 -2.59 -18.47 8.17
N SER A 163 -3.70 -18.58 7.50
CA SER A 163 -4.47 -17.43 7.03
C SER A 163 -5.45 -16.92 8.09
N PHE A 164 -5.87 -15.67 7.94
CA PHE A 164 -6.82 -15.00 8.80
C PHE A 164 -7.90 -14.29 7.97
N SER A 165 -8.99 -13.88 8.63
CA SER A 165 -10.10 -13.17 7.99
C SER A 165 -9.83 -11.66 7.84
N PRO A 166 -10.57 -10.94 6.97
CA PRO A 166 -10.54 -9.47 6.94
C PRO A 166 -10.97 -8.86 8.27
N GLU A 167 -11.89 -9.49 8.99
CA GLU A 167 -12.35 -9.07 10.32
C GLU A 167 -11.22 -9.17 11.35
N ASP A 168 -10.45 -10.28 11.35
CA ASP A 168 -9.25 -10.41 12.18
C ASP A 168 -8.24 -9.33 11.85
N ALA A 169 -7.97 -9.10 10.55
CA ALA A 169 -7.05 -8.08 10.09
C ALA A 169 -7.43 -6.66 10.57
N HIS A 170 -8.72 -6.35 10.52
CA HIS A 170 -9.25 -5.08 11.02
C HIS A 170 -9.15 -5.00 12.56
N ALA A 171 -9.56 -6.03 13.28
CA ALA A 171 -9.45 -6.07 14.74
C ALA A 171 -8.00 -5.94 15.24
N TRP A 172 -7.01 -6.33 14.44
CA TRP A 172 -5.60 -6.20 14.76
C TRP A 172 -4.96 -4.89 14.28
N GLY A 173 -5.72 -4.03 13.57
CA GLY A 173 -5.22 -2.78 13.02
C GLY A 173 -4.39 -2.93 11.74
N LEU A 174 -4.38 -4.12 11.12
CA LEU A 174 -3.72 -4.34 9.83
C LEU A 174 -4.51 -3.70 8.69
N VAL A 175 -5.84 -3.72 8.77
CA VAL A 175 -6.79 -3.07 7.87
C VAL A 175 -7.44 -1.92 8.62
N ALA A 176 -7.46 -0.73 8.01
CA ALA A 176 -7.99 0.48 8.62
C ALA A 176 -9.52 0.47 8.69
N GLU A 177 -10.17 0.09 7.59
CA GLU A 177 -11.64 0.03 7.52
C GLU A 177 -12.11 -1.18 6.71
N LEU A 178 -13.31 -1.68 7.10
CA LEU A 178 -14.03 -2.74 6.41
C LEU A 178 -15.33 -2.20 5.81
N TYR A 179 -15.54 -2.46 4.54
CA TYR A 179 -16.74 -2.04 3.81
C TYR A 179 -17.57 -3.23 3.35
N ASP A 180 -18.87 -3.04 3.25
CA ASP A 180 -19.73 -3.98 2.56
C ASP A 180 -19.40 -3.97 1.06
N PRO A 181 -19.31 -5.13 0.39
CA PRO A 181 -18.88 -5.20 -1.01
C PRO A 181 -19.68 -4.30 -1.95
N ALA A 182 -20.98 -4.12 -1.70
CA ALA A 182 -21.86 -3.29 -2.53
C ALA A 182 -21.52 -1.79 -2.49
N GLU A 183 -20.85 -1.31 -1.43
CA GLU A 183 -20.49 0.09 -1.23
C GLU A 183 -18.98 0.34 -1.35
N ALA A 184 -18.20 -0.73 -1.40
CA ALA A 184 -16.76 -0.67 -1.20
C ALA A 184 -16.04 0.25 -2.20
N ASP A 185 -16.36 0.16 -3.50
CA ASP A 185 -15.70 0.97 -4.52
C ASP A 185 -15.96 2.47 -4.31
N ASP A 186 -17.20 2.85 -4.00
CA ASP A 186 -17.56 4.25 -3.72
C ASP A 186 -16.89 4.75 -2.43
N ARG A 187 -16.84 3.91 -1.39
CA ARG A 187 -16.20 4.24 -0.11
C ARG A 187 -14.69 4.40 -0.27
N VAL A 188 -14.03 3.50 -0.98
CA VAL A 188 -12.59 3.57 -1.27
C VAL A 188 -12.27 4.81 -2.12
N ARG A 189 -13.10 5.09 -3.13
CA ARG A 189 -12.96 6.31 -3.93
C ARG A 189 -13.09 7.57 -3.09
N ALA A 190 -14.11 7.64 -2.25
CA ALA A 190 -14.32 8.77 -1.34
C ALA A 190 -13.16 8.90 -0.34
N TYR A 191 -12.62 7.78 0.14
CA TYR A 191 -11.45 7.77 1.01
C TYR A 191 -10.20 8.33 0.31
N ALA A 192 -9.92 7.91 -0.91
CA ALA A 192 -8.80 8.41 -1.71
C ALA A 192 -8.93 9.90 -2.05
N LEU A 193 -10.15 10.37 -2.34
CA LEU A 193 -10.43 11.78 -2.61
C LEU A 193 -10.03 12.70 -1.45
N ARG A 194 -10.10 12.24 -0.19
CA ARG A 194 -9.67 13.04 0.99
C ARG A 194 -8.19 13.46 0.90
N PHE A 195 -7.32 12.62 0.33
CA PHE A 195 -5.91 12.94 0.12
C PHE A 195 -5.70 13.73 -1.18
N ALA A 196 -6.48 13.43 -2.21
CA ALA A 196 -6.37 14.07 -3.51
C ALA A 196 -6.80 15.55 -3.48
N THR A 197 -7.80 15.89 -2.65
CA THR A 197 -8.31 17.27 -2.49
C THR A 197 -7.88 17.95 -1.19
N GLY A 198 -7.27 17.19 -0.27
CA GLY A 198 -6.77 17.69 1.00
C GLY A 198 -5.37 18.32 0.89
N ALA A 199 -4.77 18.62 2.04
CA ALA A 199 -3.42 19.19 2.16
C ALA A 199 -2.36 18.13 1.74
N SER A 200 -2.14 17.99 0.43
CA SER A 200 -1.28 16.95 -0.13
C SER A 200 0.18 17.08 0.31
N LEU A 201 0.71 18.31 0.45
CA LEU A 201 2.06 18.53 0.98
C LEU A 201 2.20 18.06 2.42
N ALA A 202 1.20 18.31 3.25
CA ALA A 202 1.20 17.83 4.63
C ALA A 202 1.09 16.29 4.68
N ALA A 203 0.25 15.68 3.83
CA ALA A 203 0.15 14.22 3.74
C ALA A 203 1.48 13.57 3.33
N ALA A 204 2.18 14.13 2.33
CA ALA A 204 3.50 13.69 1.90
C ALA A 204 4.55 13.82 3.03
N ALA A 205 4.56 14.95 3.73
CA ALA A 205 5.48 15.18 4.84
C ALA A 205 5.22 14.21 6.02
N ILE A 206 3.95 13.97 6.37
CA ILE A 206 3.56 12.99 7.39
C ILE A 206 4.01 11.58 6.98
N LYS A 207 3.75 11.17 5.73
CA LYS A 207 4.17 9.88 5.21
C LYS A 207 5.68 9.71 5.33
N ARG A 208 6.44 10.72 4.89
CA ARG A 208 7.90 10.73 4.98
C ARG A 208 8.37 10.63 6.44
N ALA A 209 7.83 11.46 7.34
CA ALA A 209 8.17 11.43 8.76
C ALA A 209 7.92 10.05 9.39
N VAL A 210 6.80 9.39 9.04
CA VAL A 210 6.46 8.05 9.54
C VAL A 210 7.38 6.98 8.96
N HIS A 211 7.61 6.96 7.63
CA HIS A 211 8.42 5.92 7.00
C HIS A 211 9.91 6.03 7.37
N GLU A 212 10.50 7.22 7.24
CA GLU A 212 11.92 7.42 7.52
C GLU A 212 12.19 7.44 9.04
N GLY A 213 11.34 8.13 9.81
CA GLY A 213 11.48 8.24 11.26
C GLY A 213 11.39 6.91 11.99
N ALA A 214 10.61 5.94 11.48
CA ALA A 214 10.51 4.60 12.05
C ALA A 214 11.82 3.79 11.97
N GLU A 215 12.76 4.18 11.10
CA GLU A 215 14.06 3.55 10.92
C GLU A 215 15.21 4.31 11.63
N MET A 216 14.88 5.40 12.33
CA MET A 216 15.83 6.29 13.02
C MET A 216 15.73 6.16 14.55
N SER A 217 16.69 6.78 15.27
CA SER A 217 16.48 7.05 16.69
C SER A 217 15.34 8.04 16.89
N LEU A 218 14.69 8.02 18.06
CA LEU A 218 13.63 9.02 18.38
C LEU A 218 14.13 10.45 18.20
N ALA A 219 15.37 10.73 18.59
CA ALA A 219 15.96 12.07 18.49
C ALA A 219 16.11 12.51 17.01
N ASP A 220 16.59 11.62 16.16
CA ASP A 220 16.76 11.90 14.72
C ASP A 220 15.39 12.00 14.03
N GLY A 221 14.42 11.16 14.40
CA GLY A 221 13.05 11.23 13.87
C GLY A 221 12.35 12.55 14.25
N LEU A 222 12.54 13.04 15.48
CA LEU A 222 12.04 14.36 15.90
C LEU A 222 12.74 15.52 15.17
N ALA A 223 14.03 15.38 14.84
CA ALA A 223 14.74 16.38 14.03
C ALA A 223 14.20 16.41 12.58
N LEU A 224 13.94 15.24 11.97
CA LEU A 224 13.28 15.15 10.67
C LEU A 224 11.88 15.79 10.69
N GLU A 225 11.09 15.52 11.72
CA GLU A 225 9.75 16.10 11.89
C GLU A 225 9.81 17.62 11.97
N ALA A 226 10.79 18.19 12.71
CA ALA A 226 11.01 19.63 12.81
C ALA A 226 11.40 20.26 11.45
N GLU A 227 12.24 19.58 10.66
CA GLU A 227 12.59 20.03 9.31
C GLU A 227 11.36 20.05 8.38
N LEU A 228 10.55 18.99 8.44
CA LEU A 228 9.36 18.87 7.59
C LEU A 228 8.29 19.91 7.94
N ILE A 229 8.02 20.15 9.22
CA ILE A 229 7.03 21.16 9.63
C ILE A 229 7.49 22.58 9.31
N GLU A 230 8.78 22.87 9.41
CA GLU A 230 9.34 24.17 9.01
C GLU A 230 9.07 24.48 7.55
N ARG A 231 9.27 23.47 6.66
CA ARG A 231 8.96 23.60 5.24
C ARG A 231 7.47 23.84 4.99
N LEU A 232 6.60 23.12 5.71
CA LEU A 232 5.14 23.28 5.58
C LEU A 232 4.67 24.66 6.00
N PHE A 233 5.23 25.29 7.05
CA PHE A 233 4.88 26.66 7.45
C PHE A 233 5.12 27.70 6.34
N SER A 234 5.99 27.40 5.40
CA SER A 234 6.27 28.27 4.24
C SER A 234 5.29 28.08 3.08
N SER A 235 4.46 27.04 3.10
CA SER A 235 3.55 26.69 2.00
C SER A 235 2.29 27.58 1.96
N GLN A 236 1.68 27.65 0.77
CA GLN A 236 0.37 28.30 0.61
C GLN A 236 -0.72 27.51 1.34
N ASP A 237 -0.68 26.18 1.25
CA ASP A 237 -1.66 25.30 1.88
C ASP A 237 -1.67 25.45 3.41
N ALA A 238 -0.52 25.61 4.06
CA ALA A 238 -0.48 25.84 5.50
C ALA A 238 -1.12 27.18 5.88
N ARG A 239 -0.88 28.24 5.11
CA ARG A 239 -1.52 29.55 5.34
C ARG A 239 -3.03 29.46 5.12
N GLU A 240 -3.47 28.82 4.04
CA GLU A 240 -4.89 28.62 3.74
C GLU A 240 -5.57 27.83 4.85
N GLY A 241 -4.98 26.71 5.29
CA GLY A 241 -5.54 25.89 6.35
C GLY A 241 -5.69 26.63 7.67
N LEU A 242 -4.69 27.47 8.05
CA LEU A 242 -4.74 28.29 9.25
C LEU A 242 -5.81 29.39 9.15
N HIS A 243 -5.91 30.08 8.01
CA HIS A 243 -6.95 31.10 7.78
C HIS A 243 -8.34 30.48 7.78
N ALA A 244 -8.56 29.39 7.05
CA ALA A 244 -9.85 28.70 6.98
C ALA A 244 -10.31 28.25 8.38
N PHE A 245 -9.38 27.73 9.20
CA PHE A 245 -9.69 27.33 10.58
C PHE A 245 -10.16 28.52 11.46
N VAL A 246 -9.46 29.66 11.39
CA VAL A 246 -9.84 30.87 12.15
C VAL A 246 -11.17 31.43 11.66
N GLU A 247 -11.40 31.41 10.34
CA GLU A 247 -12.61 31.93 9.68
C GLU A 247 -13.80 30.95 9.74
N LYS A 248 -13.57 29.71 10.23
CA LYS A 248 -14.57 28.62 10.31
C LYS A 248 -15.20 28.28 8.97
N ARG A 249 -14.40 28.20 7.93
CA ARG A 249 -14.76 27.74 6.59
C ARG A 249 -13.92 26.52 6.19
N ASP A 250 -14.34 25.82 5.14
CA ASP A 250 -13.56 24.75 4.56
C ASP A 250 -12.34 25.34 3.82
N PRO A 251 -11.14 24.69 3.94
CA PRO A 251 -9.94 25.13 3.24
C PRO A 251 -9.95 24.71 1.77
N GLU A 252 -9.30 25.52 0.93
CA GLU A 252 -9.10 25.23 -0.51
C GLU A 252 -7.61 25.00 -0.77
N PHE A 253 -7.16 23.73 -0.64
CA PHE A 253 -5.76 23.35 -0.83
C PHE A 253 -5.39 23.21 -2.30
N VAL A 254 -4.25 23.77 -2.69
CA VAL A 254 -3.73 23.74 -4.06
C VAL A 254 -2.51 22.83 -4.22
N GLY A 255 -1.85 22.44 -3.13
CA GLY A 255 -0.64 21.61 -3.13
C GLY A 255 0.63 22.45 -3.42
N ALA A 256 0.71 23.68 -2.90
CA ALA A 256 1.81 24.59 -3.09
C ALA A 256 2.23 25.30 -1.79
#